data_16de8990f555a56ce9e422a3c33cce3a
#
_entry.id   16de8990f555a56ce9e422a3c33cce3a
#
_cell.length_a   1.000
_cell.length_b   1.000
_cell.length_c   1.000
_cell.angle_alpha   90.00
_cell.angle_beta   90.00
_cell.angle_gamma   90.00
#
_symmetry.space_group_name_H-M   'P 1'
#
loop_
_entity.id
_entity.type
_entity.pdbx_description
1 polymer ?
#
loop_
_entity_poly.entity_id
_entity_poly.type
_entity_poly.pdbx_seq_one_letter_code
_entity_poly.pdbx_strand_id
1 'polypeptide(L)'
;MNELSNNQLHYLNMHRRHKRIVAVSRVSILLAFLFLWEFAANTGLVDSFIFSSPSRIALCFLEMTGDGSIFRHIGITLYETLVSFILVIFFSLFVTVLLWLFRKLSEILEPYLVVLNSLPKSALAPLLIVWLGANRTTIIIAGMSVAIFGSILNLYSEFSEVDSDKIMLIYTLHGNRLHALTKVVIPSCIPAIISTMKVNIGLCLVGVIIGEFIGGREGLGYMIIYGSQVFKLDWLLMSICILCVIAMLLYALIGLVEKWYLGRCKISG
;
A
#
# COMPACT_ATOMS: atom_id res chain seq x y z
N MET A 1 -21.05 -23.60 -31.56
CA MET A 1 -21.66 -22.53 -30.73
C MET A 1 -22.47 -23.21 -29.65
N ASN A 2 -21.97 -23.32 -28.41
CA ASN A 2 -22.73 -23.99 -27.34
C ASN A 2 -23.87 -23.07 -26.92
N GLU A 3 -25.09 -23.46 -27.18
CA GLU A 3 -26.30 -22.82 -26.65
C GLU A 3 -26.30 -23.01 -25.13
N LEU A 4 -26.16 -21.89 -24.40
CA LEU A 4 -26.24 -21.90 -22.94
C LEU A 4 -27.64 -22.38 -22.53
N SER A 5 -27.73 -23.39 -21.66
CA SER A 5 -28.99 -23.87 -21.12
C SER A 5 -29.77 -22.72 -20.44
N ASN A 6 -31.13 -22.76 -20.52
CA ASN A 6 -31.97 -21.74 -19.88
C ASN A 6 -31.66 -21.53 -18.39
N ASN A 7 -31.26 -22.56 -17.68
CA ASN A 7 -30.85 -22.48 -16.28
C ASN A 7 -29.51 -21.73 -16.12
N GLN A 8 -28.56 -21.85 -17.06
CA GLN A 8 -27.30 -21.11 -17.06
C GLN A 8 -27.53 -19.62 -17.36
N LEU A 9 -28.43 -19.32 -18.30
CA LEU A 9 -28.82 -17.93 -18.62
C LEU A 9 -29.49 -17.26 -17.41
N HIS A 10 -30.39 -17.98 -16.73
CA HIS A 10 -31.02 -17.47 -15.50
C HIS A 10 -30.02 -17.23 -14.39
N TYR A 11 -29.09 -18.15 -14.15
CA TYR A 11 -28.00 -17.97 -13.17
C TYR A 11 -27.11 -16.78 -13.50
N LEU A 12 -26.67 -16.62 -14.74
CA LEU A 12 -25.88 -15.49 -15.19
C LEU A 12 -26.59 -14.15 -15.01
N ASN A 13 -27.90 -14.11 -15.30
CA ASN A 13 -28.71 -12.90 -15.11
C ASN A 13 -28.90 -12.56 -13.63
N MET A 14 -29.14 -13.55 -12.76
CA MET A 14 -29.18 -13.34 -11.31
C MET A 14 -27.83 -12.82 -10.79
N HIS A 15 -26.73 -13.42 -11.23
CA HIS A 15 -25.40 -13.00 -10.81
C HIS A 15 -25.05 -11.57 -11.28
N ARG A 16 -25.41 -11.21 -12.52
CA ARG A 16 -25.26 -9.84 -13.05
C ARG A 16 -26.14 -8.85 -12.29
N ARG A 17 -27.39 -9.22 -11.99
CA ARG A 17 -28.31 -8.39 -11.20
C ARG A 17 -27.77 -8.16 -9.78
N HIS A 18 -27.28 -9.21 -9.12
CA HIS A 18 -26.66 -9.10 -7.81
C HIS A 18 -25.44 -8.15 -7.83
N LYS A 19 -24.51 -8.31 -8.79
CA LYS A 19 -23.37 -7.41 -8.95
C LYS A 19 -23.80 -5.96 -9.18
N ARG A 20 -24.83 -5.71 -9.99
CA ARG A 20 -25.36 -4.36 -10.23
C ARG A 20 -25.97 -3.78 -8.96
N ILE A 21 -26.80 -4.54 -8.23
CA ILE A 21 -27.39 -4.09 -6.96
C ILE A 21 -26.29 -3.71 -5.97
N VAL A 22 -25.29 -4.57 -5.79
CA VAL A 22 -24.14 -4.27 -4.90
C VAL A 22 -23.37 -3.02 -5.32
N ALA A 23 -23.13 -2.85 -6.63
CA ALA A 23 -22.45 -1.67 -7.14
C ALA A 23 -23.28 -0.39 -6.94
N VAL A 24 -24.58 -0.43 -7.27
CA VAL A 24 -25.50 0.69 -7.05
C VAL A 24 -25.62 1.03 -5.57
N SER A 25 -25.76 0.03 -4.69
CA SER A 25 -25.84 0.26 -3.25
C SER A 25 -24.58 0.93 -2.70
N ARG A 26 -23.37 0.52 -3.16
CA ARG A 26 -22.11 1.17 -2.75
C ARG A 26 -22.05 2.64 -3.14
N VAL A 27 -22.43 2.95 -4.39
CA VAL A 27 -22.48 4.33 -4.88
C VAL A 27 -23.54 5.14 -4.15
N SER A 28 -24.75 4.56 -3.93
CA SER A 28 -25.83 5.23 -3.21
C SER A 28 -25.46 5.58 -1.76
N ILE A 29 -24.77 4.67 -1.06
CA ILE A 29 -24.30 4.91 0.31
C ILE A 29 -23.28 6.07 0.32
N LEU A 30 -22.33 6.08 -0.62
CA LEU A 30 -21.33 7.15 -0.74
C LEU A 30 -22.00 8.51 -1.03
N LEU A 31 -22.92 8.54 -2.00
CA LEU A 31 -23.64 9.76 -2.35
C LEU A 31 -24.54 10.24 -1.20
N ALA A 32 -25.22 9.34 -0.51
CA ALA A 32 -26.03 9.67 0.65
C ALA A 32 -25.16 10.27 1.78
N PHE A 33 -23.97 9.69 2.02
CA PHE A 33 -23.01 10.23 3.01
C PHE A 33 -22.55 11.65 2.62
N LEU A 34 -22.14 11.87 1.37
CA LEU A 34 -21.70 13.19 0.90
C LEU A 34 -22.84 14.21 0.96
N PHE A 35 -24.06 13.82 0.60
CA PHE A 35 -25.25 14.68 0.70
C PHE A 35 -25.58 15.05 2.16
N LEU A 36 -25.57 14.07 3.06
CA LEU A 36 -25.82 14.31 4.49
C LEU A 36 -24.74 15.23 5.10
N TRP A 37 -23.47 15.03 4.73
CA TRP A 37 -22.38 15.91 5.18
C TRP A 37 -22.54 17.33 4.68
N GLU A 38 -22.79 17.53 3.39
CA GLU A 38 -23.05 18.84 2.80
C GLU A 38 -24.28 19.51 3.45
N PHE A 39 -25.37 18.75 3.64
CA PHE A 39 -26.58 19.24 4.27
C PHE A 39 -26.34 19.65 5.73
N ALA A 40 -25.64 18.85 6.52
CA ALA A 40 -25.32 19.15 7.91
C ALA A 40 -24.43 20.39 8.06
N ALA A 41 -23.45 20.57 7.14
CA ALA A 41 -22.60 21.74 7.11
C ALA A 41 -23.39 23.04 6.73
N ASN A 42 -24.29 22.95 5.75
CA ASN A 42 -25.07 24.10 5.26
C ASN A 42 -26.19 24.52 6.21
N THR A 43 -26.77 23.56 6.95
CA THR A 43 -27.83 23.85 7.93
C THR A 43 -27.31 24.36 9.29
N GLY A 44 -25.98 24.37 9.48
CA GLY A 44 -25.35 24.74 10.76
C GLY A 44 -25.50 23.70 11.86
N LEU A 45 -25.95 22.46 11.52
CA LEU A 45 -25.98 21.35 12.48
C LEU A 45 -24.55 20.97 12.90
N VAL A 46 -23.59 21.20 12.00
CA VAL A 46 -22.16 20.98 12.22
C VAL A 46 -21.44 22.27 11.83
N ASP A 47 -20.50 22.71 12.67
CA ASP A 47 -19.72 23.92 12.37
C ASP A 47 -18.86 23.67 11.10
N SER A 48 -19.20 24.37 10.02
CA SER A 48 -18.53 24.26 8.72
C SER A 48 -17.07 24.71 8.77
N PHE A 49 -16.67 25.49 9.78
CA PHE A 49 -15.28 25.87 10.01
C PHE A 49 -14.44 24.69 10.50
N ILE A 50 -15.04 23.81 11.35
CA ILE A 50 -14.34 22.64 11.92
C ILE A 50 -14.46 21.42 11.02
N PHE A 51 -15.62 21.18 10.42
CA PHE A 51 -15.88 19.94 9.67
C PHE A 51 -15.81 20.12 8.16
N SER A 52 -15.62 21.37 7.67
CA SER A 52 -15.65 21.68 6.24
C SER A 52 -16.93 21.17 5.53
N SER A 53 -16.94 21.15 4.23
CA SER A 53 -18.00 20.52 3.43
C SER A 53 -17.43 20.00 2.10
N PRO A 54 -18.04 19.00 1.46
CA PRO A 54 -17.64 18.52 0.14
C PRO A 54 -17.46 19.63 -0.90
N SER A 55 -18.34 20.63 -0.91
CA SER A 55 -18.24 21.79 -1.82
C SER A 55 -17.01 22.66 -1.54
N ARG A 56 -16.70 22.92 -0.29
CA ARG A 56 -15.50 23.70 0.12
C ARG A 56 -14.21 22.97 -0.20
N ILE A 57 -14.18 21.66 0.02
CA ILE A 57 -13.04 20.80 -0.36
C ILE A 57 -12.82 20.86 -1.88
N ALA A 58 -13.89 20.78 -2.68
CA ALA A 58 -13.81 20.87 -4.13
C ALA A 58 -13.31 22.24 -4.60
N LEU A 59 -13.81 23.33 -4.03
CA LEU A 59 -13.34 24.69 -4.33
C LEU A 59 -11.86 24.86 -3.98
N CYS A 60 -11.44 24.42 -2.80
CA CYS A 60 -10.05 24.46 -2.36
C CYS A 60 -9.13 23.67 -3.33
N PHE A 61 -9.58 22.51 -3.80
CA PHE A 61 -8.85 21.73 -4.81
C PHE A 61 -8.71 22.48 -6.14
N LEU A 62 -9.78 23.14 -6.60
CA LEU A 62 -9.76 23.94 -7.84
C LEU A 62 -8.82 25.14 -7.73
N GLU A 63 -8.84 25.87 -6.61
CA GLU A 63 -7.92 26.98 -6.35
C GLU A 63 -6.46 26.55 -6.39
N MET A 64 -6.12 25.47 -5.67
CA MET A 64 -4.76 24.93 -5.62
C MET A 64 -4.34 24.23 -6.92
N THR A 65 -5.28 23.85 -7.76
CA THR A 65 -5.01 23.36 -9.10
C THR A 65 -4.67 24.52 -10.04
N GLY A 66 -5.33 25.66 -9.86
CA GLY A 66 -5.10 26.87 -10.66
C GLY A 66 -3.70 27.47 -10.47
N ASP A 67 -3.15 27.41 -9.26
CA ASP A 67 -1.78 27.85 -8.96
C ASP A 67 -0.72 26.75 -9.08
N GLY A 68 -1.14 25.51 -9.33
CA GLY A 68 -0.28 24.35 -9.50
C GLY A 68 0.35 23.78 -8.23
N SER A 69 0.08 24.37 -7.06
CA SER A 69 0.70 23.98 -5.78
C SER A 69 0.36 22.55 -5.36
N ILE A 70 -0.88 22.11 -5.59
CA ILE A 70 -1.33 20.77 -5.23
C ILE A 70 -0.54 19.67 -5.96
N PHE A 71 -0.21 19.87 -7.23
CA PHE A 71 0.55 18.88 -8.01
C PHE A 71 1.97 18.69 -7.48
N ARG A 72 2.57 19.76 -6.94
CA ARG A 72 3.88 19.69 -6.29
C ARG A 72 3.82 18.81 -5.04
N HIS A 73 2.83 19.01 -4.17
CA HIS A 73 2.65 18.21 -2.96
C HIS A 73 2.35 16.75 -3.28
N ILE A 74 1.45 16.48 -4.24
CA ILE A 74 1.16 15.12 -4.73
C ILE A 74 2.43 14.45 -5.27
N GLY A 75 3.19 15.16 -6.12
CA GLY A 75 4.40 14.63 -6.74
C GLY A 75 5.48 14.25 -5.71
N ILE A 76 5.64 15.04 -4.66
CA ILE A 76 6.61 14.78 -3.58
C ILE A 76 6.21 13.54 -2.79
N THR A 77 4.97 13.45 -2.28
CA THR A 77 4.49 12.29 -1.54
C THR A 77 4.55 11.01 -2.39
N LEU A 78 4.19 11.08 -3.68
CA LEU A 78 4.30 9.95 -4.60
C LEU A 78 5.76 9.52 -4.80
N TYR A 79 6.66 10.46 -5.04
CA TYR A 79 8.09 10.18 -5.20
C TYR A 79 8.67 9.49 -3.96
N GLU A 80 8.44 10.04 -2.78
CA GLU A 80 8.93 9.50 -1.51
C GLU A 80 8.34 8.11 -1.24
N THR A 81 7.05 7.90 -1.52
CA THR A 81 6.38 6.60 -1.38
C THR A 81 6.95 5.55 -2.35
N LEU A 82 7.11 5.90 -3.63
CA LEU A 82 7.61 4.96 -4.63
C LEU A 82 9.07 4.59 -4.38
N VAL A 83 9.92 5.55 -3.99
CA VAL A 83 11.32 5.26 -3.64
C VAL A 83 11.38 4.36 -2.40
N SER A 84 10.64 4.69 -1.33
CA SER A 84 10.53 3.83 -0.13
C SER A 84 10.08 2.41 -0.49
N PHE A 85 9.07 2.28 -1.32
CA PHE A 85 8.53 1.02 -1.78
C PHE A 85 9.53 0.16 -2.55
N ILE A 86 10.23 0.77 -3.52
CA ILE A 86 11.27 0.06 -4.29
C ILE A 86 12.39 -0.43 -3.38
N LEU A 87 12.83 0.41 -2.44
CA LEU A 87 13.86 0.04 -1.48
C LEU A 87 13.38 -1.07 -0.53
N VAL A 88 12.14 -1.02 -0.06
CA VAL A 88 11.56 -2.10 0.76
C VAL A 88 11.55 -3.42 0.00
N ILE A 89 11.11 -3.45 -1.25
CA ILE A 89 11.10 -4.68 -2.05
C ILE A 89 12.52 -5.22 -2.21
N PHE A 90 13.46 -4.36 -2.60
CA PHE A 90 14.85 -4.77 -2.82
C PHE A 90 15.48 -5.35 -1.55
N PHE A 91 15.44 -4.60 -0.45
CA PHE A 91 16.06 -5.03 0.80
C PHE A 91 15.33 -6.21 1.46
N SER A 92 14.01 -6.26 1.41
CA SER A 92 13.26 -7.39 2.00
C SER A 92 13.52 -8.69 1.25
N LEU A 93 13.53 -8.68 -0.09
CA LEU A 93 13.90 -9.85 -0.89
C LEU A 93 15.36 -10.25 -0.66
N PHE A 94 16.27 -9.30 -0.64
CA PHE A 94 17.70 -9.57 -0.40
C PHE A 94 17.93 -10.24 0.95
N VAL A 95 17.36 -9.68 2.02
CA VAL A 95 17.47 -10.25 3.38
C VAL A 95 16.77 -11.61 3.45
N THR A 96 15.58 -11.76 2.89
CA THR A 96 14.86 -13.05 2.85
C THR A 96 15.69 -14.15 2.16
N VAL A 97 16.31 -13.83 1.04
CA VAL A 97 17.21 -14.77 0.34
C VAL A 97 18.40 -15.17 1.22
N LEU A 98 19.01 -14.21 1.92
CA LEU A 98 20.10 -14.50 2.87
C LEU A 98 19.63 -15.40 4.02
N LEU A 99 18.49 -15.12 4.63
CA LEU A 99 17.92 -15.92 5.71
C LEU A 99 17.63 -17.36 5.23
N TRP A 100 17.07 -17.51 4.04
CA TRP A 100 16.80 -18.82 3.47
C TRP A 100 18.07 -19.59 3.13
N LEU A 101 19.11 -18.93 2.61
CA LEU A 101 20.40 -19.56 2.31
C LEU A 101 21.18 -19.96 3.55
N PHE A 102 21.10 -19.19 4.63
CA PHE A 102 21.87 -19.38 5.86
C PHE A 102 20.97 -19.66 7.06
N ARG A 103 20.62 -20.92 7.29
CA ARG A 103 19.72 -21.32 8.38
C ARG A 103 20.15 -20.79 9.76
N LYS A 104 21.44 -20.83 10.07
CA LYS A 104 21.95 -20.29 11.35
C LYS A 104 21.69 -18.77 11.48
N LEU A 105 21.78 -18.04 10.35
CA LEU A 105 21.50 -16.61 10.33
C LEU A 105 20.03 -16.33 10.60
N SER A 106 19.10 -17.13 10.04
CA SER A 106 17.68 -16.98 10.29
C SER A 106 17.33 -17.27 11.76
N GLU A 107 17.85 -18.37 12.34
CA GLU A 107 17.64 -18.72 13.75
C GLU A 107 18.12 -17.63 14.71
N ILE A 108 19.17 -16.89 14.36
CA ILE A 108 19.70 -15.77 15.14
C ILE A 108 18.87 -14.49 14.94
N LEU A 109 18.54 -14.13 13.70
CA LEU A 109 17.95 -12.83 13.39
C LEU A 109 16.42 -12.79 13.53
N GLU A 110 15.73 -13.92 13.39
CA GLU A 110 14.27 -13.99 13.46
C GLU A 110 13.67 -13.34 14.72
N PRO A 111 14.17 -13.62 15.95
CA PRO A 111 13.65 -12.97 17.15
C PRO A 111 13.82 -11.43 17.10
N TYR A 112 14.94 -10.93 16.59
CA TYR A 112 15.16 -9.49 16.46
C TYR A 112 14.24 -8.86 15.44
N LEU A 113 14.01 -9.53 14.29
CA LEU A 113 13.08 -9.04 13.27
C LEU A 113 11.64 -8.95 13.81
N VAL A 114 11.21 -9.93 14.62
CA VAL A 114 9.90 -9.92 15.27
C VAL A 114 9.78 -8.72 16.22
N VAL A 115 10.79 -8.49 17.08
CA VAL A 115 10.83 -7.34 17.99
C VAL A 115 10.79 -6.02 17.20
N LEU A 116 11.63 -5.88 16.17
CA LEU A 116 11.67 -4.67 15.32
C LEU A 116 10.35 -4.44 14.57
N ASN A 117 9.68 -5.52 14.15
CA ASN A 117 8.36 -5.41 13.54
C ASN A 117 7.27 -4.96 14.53
N SER A 118 7.45 -5.27 15.81
CA SER A 118 6.49 -4.93 16.88
C SER A 118 6.66 -3.51 17.43
N LEU A 119 7.75 -2.81 17.07
CA LEU A 119 7.95 -1.43 17.52
C LEU A 119 6.87 -0.49 16.98
N PRO A 120 6.40 0.48 17.80
CA PRO A 120 5.45 1.49 17.33
C PRO A 120 6.11 2.39 16.28
N LYS A 121 5.74 2.18 15.01
CA LYS A 121 6.34 2.84 13.84
C LYS A 121 6.26 4.37 13.91
N SER A 122 5.16 4.90 14.47
CA SER A 122 4.98 6.35 14.66
C SER A 122 6.01 6.96 15.64
N ALA A 123 6.52 6.17 16.59
CA ALA A 123 7.55 6.62 17.53
C ALA A 123 8.96 6.64 16.90
N LEU A 124 9.18 5.88 15.82
CA LEU A 124 10.48 5.86 15.12
C LEU A 124 10.69 7.13 14.29
N ALA A 125 9.66 7.76 13.75
CA ALA A 125 9.81 8.91 12.87
C ALA A 125 10.46 10.12 13.56
N PRO A 126 10.08 10.55 14.80
CA PRO A 126 10.78 11.60 15.52
C PRO A 126 12.25 11.27 15.76
N LEU A 127 12.55 10.01 16.11
CA LEU A 127 13.91 9.55 16.35
C LEU A 127 14.78 9.66 15.08
N LEU A 128 14.24 9.22 13.95
CA LEU A 128 14.91 9.31 12.65
C LEU A 128 15.21 10.77 12.26
N ILE A 129 14.30 11.69 12.55
CA ILE A 129 14.48 13.11 12.26
C ILE A 129 15.58 13.72 13.15
N VAL A 130 15.65 13.32 14.41
CA VAL A 130 16.74 13.78 15.31
C VAL A 130 18.09 13.25 14.84
N TRP A 131 18.17 12.01 14.36
CA TRP A 131 19.43 11.40 13.92
C TRP A 131 19.88 11.83 12.53
N LEU A 132 18.96 11.95 11.58
CA LEU A 132 19.26 12.15 10.16
C LEU A 132 18.89 13.56 9.66
N GLY A 133 18.23 14.36 10.51
CA GLY A 133 17.72 15.66 10.12
C GLY A 133 16.37 15.62 9.40
N ALA A 134 15.70 16.76 9.31
CA ALA A 134 14.41 16.92 8.62
C ALA A 134 14.66 17.12 7.11
N ASN A 135 14.75 16.02 6.38
CA ASN A 135 15.00 16.00 4.93
C ASN A 135 14.25 14.84 4.24
N ARG A 136 14.20 14.88 2.91
CA ARG A 136 13.49 13.85 2.10
C ARG A 136 14.02 12.43 2.33
N THR A 137 15.32 12.28 2.51
CA THR A 137 15.92 10.96 2.77
C THR A 137 15.38 10.37 4.08
N THR A 138 15.23 11.18 5.10
CA THR A 138 14.67 10.76 6.39
C THR A 138 13.21 10.33 6.26
N ILE A 139 12.41 11.03 5.44
CA ILE A 139 11.02 10.67 5.16
C ILE A 139 10.95 9.33 4.42
N ILE A 140 11.81 9.12 3.42
CA ILE A 140 11.92 7.84 2.70
C ILE A 140 12.29 6.71 3.66
N ILE A 141 13.25 6.91 4.56
CA ILE A 141 13.64 5.92 5.56
C ILE A 141 12.49 5.65 6.55
N ALA A 142 11.74 6.68 6.95
CA ALA A 142 10.53 6.50 7.75
C ALA A 142 9.48 5.63 7.02
N GLY A 143 9.25 5.90 5.72
CA GLY A 143 8.41 5.05 4.86
C GLY A 143 8.87 3.60 4.82
N MET A 144 10.17 3.37 4.66
CA MET A 144 10.76 2.03 4.68
C MET A 144 10.58 1.32 6.02
N SER A 145 10.80 2.02 7.13
CA SER A 145 10.78 1.44 8.48
C SER A 145 9.44 0.81 8.85
N VAL A 146 8.35 1.29 8.29
CA VAL A 146 7.00 0.78 8.54
C VAL A 146 6.78 -0.58 7.87
N ALA A 147 7.36 -0.82 6.70
CA ALA A 147 7.06 -1.98 5.87
C ALA A 147 8.13 -3.07 5.91
N ILE A 148 9.42 -2.73 6.09
CA ILE A 148 10.53 -3.62 5.81
C ILE A 148 10.56 -4.88 6.67
N PHE A 149 10.38 -4.76 8.00
CA PHE A 149 10.49 -5.90 8.91
C PHE A 149 9.36 -6.91 8.72
N GLY A 150 8.13 -6.42 8.58
CA GLY A 150 6.97 -7.28 8.29
C GLY A 150 7.10 -7.95 6.92
N SER A 151 7.65 -7.25 5.93
CA SER A 151 7.90 -7.80 4.61
C SER A 151 8.92 -8.94 4.63
N ILE A 152 10.04 -8.76 5.37
CA ILE A 152 11.07 -9.81 5.52
C ILE A 152 10.46 -11.05 6.17
N LEU A 153 9.76 -10.89 7.30
CA LEU A 153 9.16 -12.01 8.01
C LEU A 153 8.14 -12.76 7.16
N ASN A 154 7.25 -12.04 6.47
CA ASN A 154 6.24 -12.65 5.61
C ASN A 154 6.87 -13.41 4.44
N LEU A 155 7.81 -12.79 3.73
CA LEU A 155 8.50 -13.45 2.63
C LEU A 155 9.35 -14.64 3.09
N TYR A 156 9.98 -14.56 4.26
CA TYR A 156 10.76 -15.67 4.82
C TYR A 156 9.87 -16.86 5.19
N SER A 157 8.69 -16.62 5.77
CA SER A 157 7.70 -17.67 6.03
C SER A 157 7.29 -18.38 4.73
N GLU A 158 6.91 -17.62 3.70
CA GLU A 158 6.53 -18.15 2.40
C GLU A 158 7.65 -18.98 1.73
N PHE A 159 8.92 -18.50 1.82
CA PHE A 159 10.07 -19.25 1.28
C PHE A 159 10.32 -20.53 2.05
N SER A 160 10.03 -20.56 3.35
CA SER A 160 10.22 -21.72 4.22
C SER A 160 9.11 -22.77 4.08
N GLU A 161 7.91 -22.35 3.64
CA GLU A 161 6.75 -23.22 3.42
C GLU A 161 6.75 -23.91 2.05
N VAL A 162 7.75 -23.62 1.19
CA VAL A 162 7.88 -24.30 -0.11
C VAL A 162 8.10 -25.80 0.10
N ASP A 163 7.35 -26.58 -0.67
CA ASP A 163 7.33 -28.03 -0.64
C ASP A 163 8.75 -28.64 -0.66
N SER A 164 9.08 -29.35 0.42
CA SER A 164 10.37 -29.99 0.62
C SER A 164 10.69 -31.04 -0.45
N ASP A 165 9.67 -31.71 -1.01
CA ASP A 165 9.86 -32.76 -2.02
C ASP A 165 10.36 -32.15 -3.33
N LYS A 166 9.89 -30.95 -3.69
CA LYS A 166 10.40 -30.22 -4.86
C LYS A 166 11.85 -29.77 -4.67
N ILE A 167 12.21 -29.39 -3.45
CA ILE A 167 13.59 -29.02 -3.12
C ILE A 167 14.49 -30.27 -3.15
N MET A 168 14.01 -31.40 -2.60
CA MET A 168 14.71 -32.67 -2.61
C MET A 168 14.98 -33.16 -4.03
N LEU A 169 14.03 -32.99 -4.95
CA LEU A 169 14.20 -33.32 -6.36
C LEU A 169 15.43 -32.62 -6.98
N ILE A 170 15.63 -31.32 -6.65
CA ILE A 170 16.82 -30.60 -7.14
C ILE A 170 18.12 -31.24 -6.61
N TYR A 171 18.14 -31.67 -5.35
CA TYR A 171 19.32 -32.33 -4.77
C TYR A 171 19.58 -33.72 -5.36
N THR A 172 18.54 -34.49 -5.67
CA THR A 172 18.69 -35.79 -6.35
C THR A 172 19.24 -35.64 -7.76
N LEU A 173 18.97 -34.50 -8.42
CA LEU A 173 19.55 -34.13 -9.71
C LEU A 173 20.94 -33.46 -9.57
N HIS A 174 21.65 -33.66 -8.46
CA HIS A 174 22.95 -33.05 -8.15
C HIS A 174 22.95 -31.52 -8.16
N GLY A 175 21.79 -30.89 -7.98
CA GLY A 175 21.67 -29.42 -7.78
C GLY A 175 22.16 -29.00 -6.40
N ASN A 176 22.59 -27.75 -6.29
CA ASN A 176 22.98 -27.13 -5.04
C ASN A 176 21.86 -26.25 -4.48
N ARG A 177 22.09 -25.66 -3.29
CA ARG A 177 21.10 -24.78 -2.60
C ARG A 177 20.71 -23.56 -3.44
N LEU A 178 21.63 -22.97 -4.21
CA LEU A 178 21.32 -21.88 -5.13
C LEU A 178 20.42 -22.33 -6.30
N HIS A 179 20.62 -23.55 -6.81
CA HIS A 179 19.72 -24.11 -7.82
C HIS A 179 18.31 -24.33 -7.26
N ALA A 180 18.17 -24.83 -6.02
CA ALA A 180 16.88 -24.97 -5.37
C ALA A 180 16.19 -23.60 -5.18
N LEU A 181 16.93 -22.57 -4.74
CA LEU A 181 16.41 -21.21 -4.59
C LEU A 181 15.88 -20.64 -5.91
N THR A 182 16.71 -20.67 -6.96
CA THR A 182 16.40 -19.97 -8.23
C THR A 182 15.42 -20.72 -9.11
N LYS A 183 15.37 -22.06 -9.04
CA LYS A 183 14.53 -22.89 -9.91
C LYS A 183 13.23 -23.34 -9.25
N VAL A 184 13.17 -23.37 -7.92
CA VAL A 184 11.99 -23.85 -7.19
C VAL A 184 11.44 -22.77 -6.26
N VAL A 185 12.21 -22.26 -5.29
CA VAL A 185 11.70 -21.41 -4.23
C VAL A 185 11.21 -20.07 -4.77
N ILE A 186 12.07 -19.31 -5.44
CA ILE A 186 11.69 -18.00 -5.98
C ILE A 186 10.49 -18.11 -6.95
N PRO A 187 10.49 -18.98 -7.96
CA PRO A 187 9.35 -19.12 -8.87
C PRO A 187 8.04 -19.54 -8.18
N SER A 188 8.11 -20.42 -7.18
CA SER A 188 6.93 -20.84 -6.43
C SER A 188 6.34 -19.71 -5.56
N CYS A 189 7.19 -18.81 -5.06
CA CYS A 189 6.80 -17.70 -4.19
C CYS A 189 6.44 -16.39 -4.91
N ILE A 190 6.53 -16.33 -6.26
CA ILE A 190 6.19 -15.10 -6.99
C ILE A 190 4.79 -14.56 -6.66
N PRO A 191 3.73 -15.40 -6.57
CA PRO A 191 2.41 -14.90 -6.18
C PRO A 191 2.40 -14.26 -4.78
N ALA A 192 3.10 -14.86 -3.81
CA ALA A 192 3.24 -14.34 -2.46
C ALA A 192 4.06 -13.04 -2.44
N ILE A 193 5.13 -12.94 -3.23
CA ILE A 193 5.92 -11.72 -3.40
C ILE A 193 5.01 -10.58 -3.90
N ILE A 194 4.22 -10.81 -4.94
CA ILE A 194 3.31 -9.78 -5.49
C ILE A 194 2.23 -9.40 -4.47
N SER A 195 1.70 -10.37 -3.72
CA SER A 195 0.73 -10.10 -2.65
C SER A 195 1.33 -9.21 -1.55
N THR A 196 2.56 -9.52 -1.12
CA THR A 196 3.31 -8.72 -0.14
C THR A 196 3.59 -7.31 -0.68
N MET A 197 3.90 -7.14 -1.96
CA MET A 197 4.05 -5.82 -2.60
C MET A 197 2.79 -4.96 -2.48
N LYS A 198 1.59 -5.54 -2.63
CA LYS A 198 0.33 -4.80 -2.46
C LYS A 198 0.15 -4.24 -1.05
N VAL A 199 0.53 -5.00 -0.05
CA VAL A 199 0.47 -4.55 1.35
C VAL A 199 1.52 -3.47 1.58
N ASN A 200 2.73 -3.69 1.10
CA ASN A 200 3.88 -2.81 1.32
C ASN A 200 3.70 -1.40 0.73
N ILE A 201 3.06 -1.26 -0.44
CA ILE A 201 2.85 0.07 -1.03
C ILE A 201 1.99 0.95 -0.12
N GLY A 202 0.96 0.37 0.51
CA GLY A 202 0.12 1.07 1.47
C GLY A 202 0.88 1.40 2.76
N LEU A 203 1.68 0.46 3.27
CA LEU A 203 2.51 0.68 4.47
C LEU A 203 3.57 1.75 4.24
N CYS A 204 4.22 1.78 3.08
CA CYS A 204 5.17 2.83 2.71
C CYS A 204 4.50 4.20 2.64
N LEU A 205 3.30 4.29 2.03
CA LEU A 205 2.54 5.54 2.00
C LEU A 205 2.23 6.04 3.42
N VAL A 206 1.76 5.17 4.32
CA VAL A 206 1.50 5.52 5.73
C VAL A 206 2.79 6.00 6.41
N GLY A 207 3.90 5.32 6.21
CA GLY A 207 5.18 5.70 6.81
C GLY A 207 5.72 7.03 6.29
N VAL A 208 5.57 7.30 4.99
CA VAL A 208 5.92 8.59 4.37
C VAL A 208 5.05 9.71 4.96
N ILE A 209 3.73 9.52 5.08
CA ILE A 209 2.84 10.51 5.69
C ILE A 209 3.27 10.83 7.14
N ILE A 210 3.62 9.81 7.93
CA ILE A 210 4.12 10.03 9.30
C ILE A 210 5.45 10.82 9.28
N GLY A 211 6.34 10.51 8.34
CA GLY A 211 7.59 11.25 8.14
C GLY A 211 7.35 12.71 7.73
N GLU A 212 6.43 12.95 6.79
CA GLU A 212 6.03 14.29 6.36
C GLU A 212 5.38 15.10 7.48
N PHE A 213 4.59 14.47 8.38
CA PHE A 213 3.97 15.15 9.53
C PHE A 213 5.01 15.81 10.45
N ILE A 214 6.15 15.15 10.64
CA ILE A 214 7.11 15.56 11.66
C ILE A 214 8.27 16.36 11.03
N GLY A 215 8.73 15.97 9.84
CA GLY A 215 9.92 16.54 9.20
C GLY A 215 9.69 17.13 7.81
N GLY A 216 8.47 17.01 7.25
CA GLY A 216 8.16 17.51 5.92
C GLY A 216 8.07 19.04 5.89
N ARG A 217 8.48 19.63 4.76
CA ARG A 217 8.21 21.02 4.39
C ARG A 217 7.29 21.12 3.17
N GLU A 218 7.04 20.00 2.54
CA GLU A 218 6.23 19.80 1.34
C GLU A 218 5.63 18.39 1.43
N GLY A 219 4.65 18.09 0.59
CA GLY A 219 3.94 16.82 0.59
C GLY A 219 2.52 16.93 1.13
N LEU A 220 1.71 15.89 0.90
CA LEU A 220 0.31 15.85 1.35
C LEU A 220 0.21 15.68 2.88
N GLY A 221 1.13 14.92 3.47
CA GLY A 221 1.20 14.80 4.93
C GLY A 221 1.58 16.12 5.59
N TYR A 222 2.52 16.86 5.03
CA TYR A 222 2.81 18.22 5.48
C TYR A 222 1.56 19.12 5.41
N MET A 223 0.80 19.06 4.31
CA MET A 223 -0.44 19.85 4.18
C MET A 223 -1.48 19.51 5.25
N ILE A 224 -1.59 18.25 5.62
CA ILE A 224 -2.51 17.82 6.68
C ILE A 224 -2.12 18.45 8.02
N ILE A 225 -0.85 18.30 8.42
CA ILE A 225 -0.41 18.83 9.72
C ILE A 225 -0.42 20.36 9.73
N TYR A 226 0.02 21.01 8.66
CA TYR A 226 -0.04 22.46 8.52
C TYR A 226 -1.48 22.97 8.57
N GLY A 227 -2.39 22.36 7.80
CA GLY A 227 -3.81 22.72 7.79
C GLY A 227 -4.46 22.59 9.17
N SER A 228 -4.08 21.57 9.96
CA SER A 228 -4.56 21.41 11.33
C SER A 228 -4.03 22.51 12.27
N GLN A 229 -2.76 22.91 12.13
CA GLN A 229 -2.14 23.93 12.99
C GLN A 229 -2.63 25.36 12.71
N VAL A 230 -2.97 25.67 11.46
CA VAL A 230 -3.46 27.00 11.06
C VAL A 230 -4.97 27.05 10.91
N PHE A 231 -5.69 26.00 11.34
CA PHE A 231 -7.15 25.89 11.25
C PHE A 231 -7.71 26.00 9.82
N LYS A 232 -6.91 25.62 8.80
CA LYS A 232 -7.35 25.46 7.40
C LYS A 232 -7.81 24.02 7.15
N LEU A 233 -8.93 23.65 7.72
CA LEU A 233 -9.42 22.27 7.70
C LEU A 233 -9.84 21.79 6.31
N ASP A 234 -10.18 22.73 5.40
CA ASP A 234 -10.41 22.43 3.99
C ASP A 234 -9.14 21.81 3.34
N TRP A 235 -7.94 22.34 3.64
CA TRP A 235 -6.65 21.79 3.16
C TRP A 235 -6.37 20.39 3.71
N LEU A 236 -6.64 20.21 5.00
CA LEU A 236 -6.48 18.94 5.69
C LEU A 236 -7.36 17.86 5.05
N LEU A 237 -8.66 18.10 4.94
CA LEU A 237 -9.62 17.13 4.43
C LEU A 237 -9.41 16.86 2.94
N MET A 238 -9.09 17.90 2.15
CA MET A 238 -8.73 17.76 0.75
C MET A 238 -7.52 16.83 0.59
N SER A 239 -6.46 17.05 1.39
CA SER A 239 -5.25 16.22 1.33
C SER A 239 -5.53 14.76 1.70
N ILE A 240 -6.38 14.51 2.70
CA ILE A 240 -6.83 13.15 3.05
C ILE A 240 -7.59 12.51 1.88
N CYS A 241 -8.51 13.24 1.23
CA CYS A 241 -9.24 12.73 0.07
C CYS A 241 -8.28 12.35 -1.08
N ILE A 242 -7.31 13.20 -1.37
CA ILE A 242 -6.29 12.93 -2.40
C ILE A 242 -5.46 11.71 -2.03
N LEU A 243 -5.03 11.57 -0.77
CA LEU A 243 -4.29 10.39 -0.30
C LEU A 243 -5.11 9.10 -0.46
N CYS A 244 -6.42 9.12 -0.18
CA CYS A 244 -7.29 7.98 -0.41
C CYS A 244 -7.32 7.58 -1.91
N VAL A 245 -7.41 8.56 -2.80
CA VAL A 245 -7.37 8.31 -4.25
C VAL A 245 -6.02 7.74 -4.67
N ILE A 246 -4.92 8.33 -4.20
CA ILE A 246 -3.55 7.83 -4.47
C ILE A 246 -3.39 6.40 -3.98
N ALA A 247 -3.79 6.10 -2.76
CA ALA A 247 -3.71 4.74 -2.20
C ALA A 247 -4.49 3.72 -3.05
N MET A 248 -5.72 4.07 -3.48
CA MET A 248 -6.51 3.22 -4.37
C MET A 248 -5.84 3.01 -5.72
N LEU A 249 -5.27 4.05 -6.32
CA LEU A 249 -4.57 3.96 -7.62
C LEU A 249 -3.31 3.10 -7.51
N LEU A 250 -2.49 3.30 -6.49
CA LEU A 250 -1.27 2.52 -6.26
C LEU A 250 -1.60 1.03 -6.03
N TYR A 251 -2.61 0.74 -5.20
CA TYR A 251 -3.07 -0.63 -4.98
C TYR A 251 -3.61 -1.27 -6.26
N ALA A 252 -4.40 -0.53 -7.05
CA ALA A 252 -4.93 -1.01 -8.32
C ALA A 252 -3.84 -1.30 -9.34
N LEU A 253 -2.80 -0.46 -9.43
CA LEU A 253 -1.67 -0.66 -10.32
C LEU A 253 -0.94 -1.98 -10.03
N ILE A 254 -0.63 -2.27 -8.76
CA ILE A 254 0.00 -3.53 -8.39
C ILE A 254 -0.96 -4.71 -8.64
N GLY A 255 -2.26 -4.53 -8.41
CA GLY A 255 -3.29 -5.51 -8.74
C GLY A 255 -3.39 -5.84 -10.24
N LEU A 256 -3.09 -4.89 -11.11
CA LEU A 256 -3.00 -5.14 -12.56
C LEU A 256 -1.76 -5.99 -12.91
N VAL A 257 -0.62 -5.70 -12.29
CA VAL A 257 0.61 -6.50 -12.45
C VAL A 257 0.37 -7.94 -12.03
N GLU A 258 -0.29 -8.16 -10.88
CA GLU A 258 -0.66 -9.50 -10.41
C GLU A 258 -1.55 -10.24 -11.40
N LYS A 259 -2.63 -9.62 -11.86
CA LYS A 259 -3.54 -10.24 -12.83
C LYS A 259 -2.83 -10.60 -14.13
N TRP A 260 -1.95 -9.74 -14.60
CA TRP A 260 -1.17 -9.98 -15.80
C TRP A 260 -0.22 -11.18 -15.63
N TYR A 261 0.46 -11.28 -14.48
CA TYR A 261 1.36 -12.39 -14.17
C TYR A 261 0.58 -13.71 -14.03
N LEU A 262 -0.46 -13.75 -13.20
CA LEU A 262 -1.27 -14.95 -12.97
C LEU A 262 -2.02 -15.41 -14.23
N GLY A 263 -2.43 -14.47 -15.09
CA GLY A 263 -3.03 -14.78 -16.38
C GLY A 263 -2.08 -15.53 -17.31
N ARG A 264 -0.78 -15.20 -17.30
CA ARG A 264 0.25 -15.91 -18.07
C ARG A 264 0.54 -17.31 -17.53
N CYS A 265 0.60 -17.48 -16.21
CA CYS A 265 0.84 -18.79 -15.59
C CYS A 265 -0.30 -19.78 -15.84
N LYS A 266 -1.56 -19.34 -15.98
CA LYS A 266 -2.72 -20.19 -16.30
C LYS A 266 -2.73 -20.70 -17.76
N ILE A 267 -2.00 -20.08 -18.67
CA ILE A 267 -1.94 -20.47 -20.08
C ILE A 267 -0.80 -21.47 -20.32
N SER A 268 0.14 -21.59 -19.38
CA SER A 268 1.32 -22.43 -19.50
C SER A 268 1.24 -23.77 -18.72
N GLY A 269 0.14 -24.07 -18.08
CA GLY A 269 -0.17 -25.35 -17.43
C GLY A 269 -1.47 -25.93 -17.96
#